data_b62074a0bd3a1355fa1a044689fa5b00
#
_entry.id   b62074a0bd3a1355fa1a044689fa5b00
#
_cell.length_a   1.000
_cell.length_b   1.000
_cell.length_c   1.000
_cell.angle_alpha   90.00
_cell.angle_beta   90.00
_cell.angle_gamma   90.00
#
_symmetry.space_group_name_H-M   'P 1'
#
loop_
_entity.id
_entity.type
_entity.pdbx_description
1 polymer ?
#
loop_
_entity_poly.entity_id
_entity_poly.type
_entity_poly.pdbx_seq_one_letter_code
_entity_poly.pdbx_strand_id
1 'polypeptide(L)'
;MSAGDEVEARVKLIVVLSALLAIAVQVASAEEDAQRRLYAVNQSAKDRGSISVYDIDAGHRLVKTITPVPGVRNVRGVAASAVTGKLYVAYLDVANIAKIYCLSVQDDAVAWNRAVDPGVDRLAINPNGRLLYVPTGEDGTADYINVLDALTGDLVRKVYFSKRSHDTLYPLSGPVFQTTKAEDGSGNYMYLIDPTSDSVSQIGPYAGILGPYAVDSASRYVVNNVTGLWGMQVADLKTGKIVTASIADHPPGNAGLLHGIGWTPDESEVWQSSTWNDPQIYIWDMRDATAPVLKRKLALKSGHGSHWVTFTIKGDYGYVAPNKHSESETEVFDARTHASVGMIGSSEDLLEIDFAAGKVTQVGDQYGIGRR
;
A
#
# COMPACT_ATOMS: atom_id res chain seq x y z
N MET A 1 34.64 -43.85 16.05
CA MET A 1 34.10 -43.66 14.70
C MET A 1 34.98 -44.43 13.73
N SER A 2 34.40 -45.28 12.92
CA SER A 2 35.18 -46.04 11.90
C SER A 2 35.42 -45.12 10.68
N ALA A 3 36.46 -45.43 9.91
CA ALA A 3 36.76 -44.68 8.68
C ALA A 3 35.55 -44.66 7.70
N GLY A 4 34.65 -45.65 7.80
CA GLY A 4 33.40 -45.71 7.02
C GLY A 4 32.39 -44.64 7.44
N ASP A 5 32.28 -44.35 8.75
CA ASP A 5 31.33 -43.34 9.27
C ASP A 5 31.71 -41.93 8.85
N GLU A 6 33.01 -41.63 8.75
CA GLU A 6 33.50 -40.32 8.27
C GLU A 6 33.27 -40.12 6.76
N VAL A 7 33.41 -41.15 5.96
CA VAL A 7 33.15 -41.06 4.51
C VAL A 7 31.66 -40.87 4.25
N GLU A 8 30.79 -41.58 4.94
CA GLU A 8 29.35 -41.44 4.80
C GLU A 8 28.87 -40.06 5.25
N ALA A 9 29.42 -39.53 6.35
CA ALA A 9 29.09 -38.17 6.81
C ALA A 9 29.54 -37.09 5.81
N ARG A 10 30.71 -37.23 5.21
CA ARG A 10 31.20 -36.31 4.17
C ARG A 10 30.36 -36.36 2.90
N VAL A 11 29.92 -37.53 2.45
CA VAL A 11 29.05 -37.68 1.29
C VAL A 11 27.67 -37.02 1.56
N LYS A 12 27.06 -37.24 2.73
CA LYS A 12 25.81 -36.59 3.11
C LYS A 12 25.93 -35.07 3.16
N LEU A 13 27.05 -34.56 3.68
CA LEU A 13 27.30 -33.11 3.74
C LEU A 13 27.45 -32.49 2.34
N ILE A 14 28.17 -33.16 1.44
CA ILE A 14 28.33 -32.70 0.04
C ILE A 14 27.00 -32.70 -0.71
N VAL A 15 26.14 -33.72 -0.52
CA VAL A 15 24.79 -33.76 -1.14
C VAL A 15 23.90 -32.63 -0.63
N VAL A 16 23.93 -32.36 0.67
CA VAL A 16 23.14 -31.23 1.25
C VAL A 16 23.65 -29.88 0.77
N LEU A 17 24.97 -29.68 0.71
CA LEU A 17 25.55 -28.42 0.20
C LEU A 17 25.26 -28.25 -1.31
N SER A 18 25.30 -29.30 -2.08
CA SER A 18 24.96 -29.26 -3.53
C SER A 18 23.48 -28.96 -3.75
N ALA A 19 22.59 -29.52 -2.94
CA ALA A 19 21.15 -29.22 -3.00
C ALA A 19 20.85 -27.77 -2.59
N LEU A 20 21.49 -27.25 -1.53
CA LEU A 20 21.36 -25.85 -1.11
C LEU A 20 21.90 -24.87 -2.17
N LEU A 21 23.02 -25.21 -2.81
CA LEU A 21 23.58 -24.39 -3.88
C LEU A 21 22.68 -24.39 -5.13
N ALA A 22 22.11 -25.55 -5.48
CA ALA A 22 21.16 -25.64 -6.59
C ALA A 22 19.87 -24.84 -6.33
N ILE A 23 19.36 -24.86 -5.11
CA ILE A 23 18.21 -24.05 -4.70
C ILE A 23 18.56 -22.56 -4.77
N ALA A 24 19.73 -22.16 -4.26
CA ALA A 24 20.18 -20.76 -4.30
C ALA A 24 20.35 -20.26 -5.74
N VAL A 25 20.88 -21.08 -6.64
CA VAL A 25 21.03 -20.75 -8.07
C VAL A 25 19.66 -20.66 -8.77
N GLN A 26 18.71 -21.55 -8.44
CA GLN A 26 17.35 -21.47 -8.98
C GLN A 26 16.58 -20.23 -8.48
N VAL A 27 16.75 -19.85 -7.20
CA VAL A 27 16.16 -18.63 -6.67
C VAL A 27 16.78 -17.39 -7.33
N ALA A 28 18.10 -17.35 -7.48
CA ALA A 28 18.79 -16.25 -8.15
C ALA A 28 18.40 -16.13 -9.63
N SER A 29 18.26 -17.25 -10.37
CA SER A 29 17.81 -17.21 -11.77
C SER A 29 16.34 -16.84 -11.92
N ALA A 30 15.49 -17.18 -10.97
CA ALA A 30 14.07 -16.77 -10.97
C ALA A 30 13.89 -15.27 -10.70
N GLU A 31 14.80 -14.66 -9.93
CA GLU A 31 14.83 -13.20 -9.73
C GLU A 31 15.35 -12.45 -10.98
N GLU A 32 16.28 -13.03 -11.72
CA GLU A 32 16.85 -12.43 -12.94
C GLU A 32 15.85 -12.41 -14.11
N ASP A 33 14.89 -13.35 -14.16
CA ASP A 33 13.85 -13.46 -15.20
C ASP A 33 12.50 -12.81 -14.81
N ALA A 34 12.40 -12.20 -13.64
CA ALA A 34 11.16 -11.57 -13.19
C ALA A 34 10.84 -10.33 -14.03
N GLN A 35 9.66 -10.30 -14.64
CA GLN A 35 9.11 -9.11 -15.29
C GLN A 35 8.37 -8.27 -14.27
N ARG A 36 8.93 -7.14 -13.91
CA ARG A 36 8.36 -6.20 -12.94
C ARG A 36 7.42 -5.22 -13.66
N ARG A 37 6.16 -5.21 -13.24
CA ARG A 37 5.12 -4.38 -13.86
C ARG A 37 4.45 -3.49 -12.81
N LEU A 38 4.41 -2.18 -13.09
CA LEU A 38 3.63 -1.23 -12.30
C LEU A 38 2.24 -1.12 -12.92
N TYR A 39 1.21 -1.45 -12.13
CA TYR A 39 -0.19 -1.24 -12.47
C TYR A 39 -0.64 0.06 -11.80
N ALA A 40 -0.96 1.07 -12.61
CA ALA A 40 -1.36 2.40 -12.16
C ALA A 40 -2.77 2.72 -12.64
N VAL A 41 -3.71 2.88 -11.72
CA VAL A 41 -5.10 3.22 -12.05
C VAL A 41 -5.20 4.72 -12.30
N ASN A 42 -5.51 5.13 -13.53
CA ASN A 42 -5.48 6.51 -13.96
C ASN A 42 -6.57 7.36 -13.29
N GLN A 43 -6.18 8.56 -12.85
CA GLN A 43 -7.04 9.53 -12.18
C GLN A 43 -7.42 10.72 -13.06
N SER A 44 -6.69 10.96 -14.15
CA SER A 44 -6.97 12.07 -15.04
C SER A 44 -8.37 11.97 -15.67
N ALA A 45 -9.01 13.09 -15.93
CA ALA A 45 -10.36 13.10 -16.53
C ALA A 45 -10.43 12.41 -17.89
N LYS A 46 -9.29 12.40 -18.60
CA LYS A 46 -9.18 11.84 -19.96
C LYS A 46 -9.34 10.32 -20.00
N ASP A 47 -8.79 9.61 -19.01
CA ASP A 47 -8.67 8.15 -19.04
C ASP A 47 -8.96 7.50 -17.66
N ARG A 48 -9.71 8.21 -16.82
CA ARG A 48 -10.01 7.81 -15.43
C ARG A 48 -10.57 6.40 -15.33
N GLY A 49 -9.96 5.61 -14.45
CA GLY A 49 -10.30 4.22 -14.20
C GLY A 49 -9.72 3.24 -15.21
N SER A 50 -9.04 3.70 -16.28
CA SER A 50 -8.15 2.83 -17.04
C SER A 50 -6.90 2.51 -16.23
N ILE A 51 -6.23 1.42 -16.57
CA ILE A 51 -5.00 0.98 -15.89
C ILE A 51 -3.85 1.06 -16.87
N SER A 52 -2.90 1.93 -16.61
CA SER A 52 -1.62 1.95 -17.33
C SER A 52 -0.67 0.93 -16.71
N VAL A 53 -0.10 0.06 -17.53
CA VAL A 53 0.88 -0.96 -17.11
C VAL A 53 2.25 -0.55 -17.64
N TYR A 54 3.17 -0.30 -16.73
CA TYR A 54 4.54 0.12 -17.06
C TYR A 54 5.54 -1.00 -16.79
N ASP A 55 6.58 -1.07 -17.62
CA ASP A 55 7.75 -1.90 -17.41
C ASP A 55 8.74 -1.16 -16.53
N ILE A 56 8.89 -1.57 -15.26
CA ILE A 56 9.71 -0.89 -14.27
C ILE A 56 11.19 -0.93 -14.71
N ASP A 57 11.68 -2.08 -15.15
CA ASP A 57 13.08 -2.29 -15.50
C ASP A 57 13.47 -1.66 -16.84
N ALA A 58 12.48 -1.34 -17.69
CA ALA A 58 12.67 -0.61 -18.94
C ALA A 58 12.44 0.91 -18.78
N GLY A 59 12.77 1.49 -17.62
CA GLY A 59 12.64 2.92 -17.35
C GLY A 59 11.17 3.38 -17.32
N HIS A 60 10.28 2.55 -16.79
CA HIS A 60 8.83 2.82 -16.71
C HIS A 60 8.18 3.03 -18.09
N ARG A 61 8.65 2.29 -19.10
CA ARG A 61 8.04 2.33 -20.43
C ARG A 61 6.62 1.76 -20.38
N LEU A 62 5.63 2.51 -20.89
CA LEU A 62 4.26 2.04 -21.00
C LEU A 62 4.19 0.77 -21.89
N VAL A 63 3.65 -0.31 -21.35
CA VAL A 63 3.48 -1.59 -22.05
C VAL A 63 2.10 -1.68 -22.68
N LYS A 64 1.06 -1.37 -21.90
CA LYS A 64 -0.35 -1.40 -22.33
C LYS A 64 -1.21 -0.51 -21.45
N THR A 65 -2.39 -0.19 -21.95
CA THR A 65 -3.47 0.43 -21.17
C THR A 65 -4.70 -0.49 -21.22
N ILE A 66 -5.27 -0.76 -20.06
CA ILE A 66 -6.46 -1.60 -19.89
C ILE A 66 -7.63 -0.70 -19.51
N THR A 67 -8.80 -0.88 -20.13
CA THR A 67 -10.03 -0.16 -19.76
C THR A 67 -11.07 -1.18 -19.30
N PRO A 68 -11.01 -1.63 -18.02
CA PRO A 68 -11.78 -2.79 -17.59
C PRO A 68 -13.26 -2.50 -17.45
N VAL A 69 -13.62 -1.29 -17.00
CA VAL A 69 -15.03 -0.90 -16.79
C VAL A 69 -15.26 0.56 -17.21
N PRO A 70 -16.41 0.88 -17.81
CA PRO A 70 -16.77 2.25 -18.15
C PRO A 70 -17.33 3.02 -16.94
N GLY A 71 -17.34 4.34 -17.04
CA GLY A 71 -18.07 5.20 -16.12
C GLY A 71 -17.47 5.32 -14.72
N VAL A 72 -16.17 5.15 -14.56
CA VAL A 72 -15.45 5.43 -13.33
C VAL A 72 -15.40 6.95 -13.13
N ARG A 73 -15.92 7.42 -12.01
CA ARG A 73 -15.88 8.83 -11.61
C ARG A 73 -14.74 9.12 -10.63
N ASN A 74 -14.48 8.20 -9.69
CA ASN A 74 -13.50 8.40 -8.65
C ASN A 74 -12.93 7.04 -8.22
N VAL A 75 -11.64 6.83 -8.42
CA VAL A 75 -10.92 5.66 -7.90
C VAL A 75 -10.67 5.87 -6.41
N ARG A 76 -10.81 4.81 -5.60
CA ARG A 76 -10.75 4.89 -4.15
C ARG A 76 -9.68 3.98 -3.53
N GLY A 77 -9.22 2.99 -4.24
CA GLY A 77 -8.18 2.09 -3.75
C GLY A 77 -7.93 0.91 -4.66
N VAL A 78 -6.77 0.30 -4.49
CA VAL A 78 -6.30 -0.86 -5.25
C VAL A 78 -5.69 -1.91 -4.33
N ALA A 79 -5.90 -3.18 -4.64
CA ALA A 79 -5.22 -4.30 -3.99
C ALA A 79 -5.01 -5.43 -4.99
N ALA A 80 -4.02 -6.29 -4.77
CA ALA A 80 -3.76 -7.44 -5.63
C ALA A 80 -3.35 -8.68 -4.82
N SER A 81 -3.50 -9.86 -5.42
CA SER A 81 -3.11 -11.12 -4.82
C SER A 81 -2.30 -11.97 -5.81
N ALA A 82 -1.09 -12.32 -5.45
CA ALA A 82 -0.28 -13.26 -6.22
C ALA A 82 -0.85 -14.67 -6.20
N VAL A 83 -1.51 -15.06 -5.11
CA VAL A 83 -2.11 -16.39 -4.94
C VAL A 83 -3.22 -16.64 -5.98
N THR A 84 -4.02 -15.63 -6.27
CA THR A 84 -5.17 -15.74 -7.19
C THR A 84 -4.93 -15.09 -8.54
N GLY A 85 -3.85 -14.32 -8.72
CA GLY A 85 -3.57 -13.56 -9.94
C GLY A 85 -4.64 -12.50 -10.22
N LYS A 86 -5.18 -11.88 -9.18
CA LYS A 86 -6.29 -10.91 -9.29
C LYS A 86 -5.86 -9.54 -8.80
N LEU A 87 -6.39 -8.50 -9.47
CA LEU A 87 -6.33 -7.10 -9.10
C LEU A 87 -7.74 -6.61 -8.79
N TYR A 88 -7.89 -5.85 -7.72
CA TYR A 88 -9.15 -5.31 -7.25
C TYR A 88 -9.07 -3.79 -7.22
N VAL A 89 -10.07 -3.12 -7.76
CA VAL A 89 -10.14 -1.65 -7.75
C VAL A 89 -11.47 -1.21 -7.19
N ALA A 90 -11.41 -0.43 -6.11
CA ALA A 90 -12.56 0.24 -5.52
C ALA A 90 -12.79 1.59 -6.21
N TYR A 91 -14.03 1.93 -6.52
CA TYR A 91 -14.35 3.18 -7.21
C TYR A 91 -15.81 3.64 -6.97
N LEU A 92 -16.04 4.91 -7.19
CA LEU A 92 -17.39 5.46 -7.38
C LEU A 92 -17.67 5.60 -8.87
N ASP A 93 -18.82 5.15 -9.31
CA ASP A 93 -19.26 5.33 -10.70
C ASP A 93 -19.87 6.73 -10.94
N VAL A 94 -20.26 7.02 -12.18
CA VAL A 94 -20.87 8.30 -12.57
C VAL A 94 -22.21 8.58 -11.87
N ALA A 95 -22.90 7.55 -11.35
CA ALA A 95 -24.10 7.68 -10.52
C ALA A 95 -23.76 7.79 -9.02
N ASN A 96 -22.48 7.88 -8.65
CA ASN A 96 -21.97 7.90 -7.28
C ASN A 96 -22.24 6.61 -6.50
N ILE A 97 -22.40 5.50 -7.20
CA ILE A 97 -22.55 4.18 -6.59
C ILE A 97 -21.15 3.62 -6.34
N ALA A 98 -20.92 3.18 -5.10
CA ALA A 98 -19.69 2.53 -4.72
C ALA A 98 -19.62 1.11 -5.32
N LYS A 99 -18.50 0.80 -5.95
CA LYS A 99 -18.27 -0.47 -6.63
C LYS A 99 -16.85 -0.96 -6.46
N ILE A 100 -16.68 -2.27 -6.63
CA ILE A 100 -15.39 -2.92 -6.81
C ILE A 100 -15.47 -3.77 -8.06
N TYR A 101 -14.44 -3.73 -8.90
CA TYR A 101 -14.23 -4.76 -9.89
C TYR A 101 -12.99 -5.59 -9.56
N CYS A 102 -13.03 -6.86 -9.99
CA CYS A 102 -11.92 -7.80 -9.95
C CYS A 102 -11.45 -8.08 -11.38
N LEU A 103 -10.16 -7.83 -11.61
CA LEU A 103 -9.49 -8.06 -12.88
C LEU A 103 -8.55 -9.26 -12.76
N SER A 104 -8.55 -10.16 -13.74
CA SER A 104 -7.49 -11.15 -13.91
C SER A 104 -6.29 -10.47 -14.55
N VAL A 105 -5.13 -10.48 -13.88
CA VAL A 105 -3.90 -9.87 -14.43
C VAL A 105 -3.25 -10.71 -15.52
N GLN A 106 -3.72 -11.96 -15.70
CA GLN A 106 -3.22 -12.89 -16.72
C GLN A 106 -3.73 -12.55 -18.12
N ASP A 107 -4.98 -12.15 -18.25
CA ASP A 107 -5.68 -11.94 -19.51
C ASP A 107 -6.46 -10.62 -19.58
N ASP A 108 -6.32 -9.77 -18.56
CA ASP A 108 -7.00 -8.48 -18.41
C ASP A 108 -8.55 -8.57 -18.37
N ALA A 109 -9.09 -9.75 -18.15
CA ALA A 109 -10.53 -9.96 -18.11
C ALA A 109 -11.13 -9.56 -16.76
N VAL A 110 -12.27 -8.85 -16.78
CA VAL A 110 -13.06 -8.57 -15.59
C VAL A 110 -13.76 -9.84 -15.14
N ALA A 111 -13.35 -10.38 -13.98
CA ALA A 111 -13.96 -11.56 -13.38
C ALA A 111 -15.33 -11.23 -12.77
N TRP A 112 -15.45 -10.09 -12.11
CA TRP A 112 -16.69 -9.57 -11.57
C TRP A 112 -16.62 -8.05 -11.36
N ASN A 113 -17.79 -7.40 -11.31
CA ASN A 113 -17.97 -6.00 -10.96
C ASN A 113 -19.23 -5.88 -10.10
N ARG A 114 -19.09 -5.44 -8.84
CA ARG A 114 -20.17 -5.44 -7.85
C ARG A 114 -20.32 -4.07 -7.20
N ALA A 115 -21.58 -3.69 -6.94
CA ALA A 115 -21.89 -2.60 -6.03
C ALA A 115 -21.61 -3.03 -4.59
N VAL A 116 -21.09 -2.12 -3.77
CA VAL A 116 -20.76 -2.33 -2.36
C VAL A 116 -21.43 -1.25 -1.51
N ASP A 117 -22.43 -1.65 -0.74
CA ASP A 117 -23.18 -0.75 0.12
C ASP A 117 -22.55 -0.65 1.53
N PRO A 118 -22.48 0.54 2.13
CA PRO A 118 -22.94 1.85 1.65
C PRO A 118 -21.86 2.65 0.92
N GLY A 119 -20.63 2.17 0.82
CA GLY A 119 -19.52 2.88 0.22
C GLY A 119 -18.26 2.03 0.11
N VAL A 120 -17.22 2.62 -0.48
CA VAL A 120 -15.88 2.02 -0.59
C VAL A 120 -14.81 3.06 -0.30
N ASP A 121 -13.67 2.59 0.18
CA ASP A 121 -12.44 3.33 0.27
C ASP A 121 -11.24 2.40 0.05
N ARG A 122 -10.05 2.73 0.57
CA ARG A 122 -8.84 1.94 0.40
C ARG A 122 -8.99 0.56 1.03
N LEU A 123 -9.08 -0.43 0.17
CA LEU A 123 -9.33 -1.83 0.53
C LEU A 123 -8.02 -2.61 0.71
N ALA A 124 -8.11 -3.71 1.42
CA ALA A 124 -7.00 -4.64 1.57
C ALA A 124 -7.45 -6.09 1.32
N ILE A 125 -6.53 -6.91 0.80
CA ILE A 125 -6.75 -8.35 0.62
C ILE A 125 -5.91 -9.13 1.62
N ASN A 126 -6.47 -10.24 2.14
CA ASN A 126 -5.71 -11.10 3.02
C ASN A 126 -4.63 -11.91 2.27
N PRO A 127 -3.57 -12.40 2.96
CA PRO A 127 -2.43 -13.05 2.30
C PRO A 127 -2.78 -14.29 1.47
N ASN A 128 -3.87 -15.00 1.78
CA ASN A 128 -4.30 -16.16 1.00
C ASN A 128 -5.20 -15.82 -0.19
N GLY A 129 -5.47 -14.52 -0.44
CA GLY A 129 -6.22 -14.04 -1.58
C GLY A 129 -7.72 -14.35 -1.57
N ARG A 130 -8.33 -14.68 -0.41
CA ARG A 130 -9.72 -15.13 -0.30
C ARG A 130 -10.68 -14.07 0.22
N LEU A 131 -10.21 -13.11 1.00
CA LEU A 131 -11.06 -12.12 1.65
C LEU A 131 -10.56 -10.70 1.38
N LEU A 132 -11.48 -9.85 0.92
CA LEU A 132 -11.29 -8.41 0.82
C LEU A 132 -11.90 -7.72 2.04
N TYR A 133 -11.12 -6.87 2.68
CA TYR A 133 -11.56 -5.97 3.75
C TYR A 133 -11.80 -4.60 3.13
N VAL A 134 -13.05 -4.15 3.17
CA VAL A 134 -13.52 -2.98 2.42
C VAL A 134 -14.15 -1.97 3.36
N PRO A 135 -13.50 -0.82 3.60
CA PRO A 135 -14.07 0.26 4.39
C PRO A 135 -15.27 0.89 3.66
N THR A 136 -16.17 1.49 4.43
CA THR A 136 -17.43 2.05 3.93
C THR A 136 -17.32 3.52 3.50
N GLY A 137 -16.13 4.11 3.61
CA GLY A 137 -15.82 5.48 3.17
C GLY A 137 -15.85 6.52 4.28
N GLU A 138 -14.98 7.51 4.12
CA GLU A 138 -14.75 8.59 5.08
C GLU A 138 -15.95 9.52 5.30
N ASP A 139 -16.89 9.58 4.37
CA ASP A 139 -18.12 10.39 4.43
C ASP A 139 -19.33 9.57 4.90
N GLY A 140 -19.16 8.26 5.12
CA GLY A 140 -20.21 7.33 5.47
C GLY A 140 -20.66 7.45 6.93
N THR A 141 -21.84 6.88 7.23
CA THR A 141 -22.39 6.79 8.61
C THR A 141 -22.35 5.37 9.17
N ALA A 142 -21.92 4.39 8.35
CA ALA A 142 -21.81 3.01 8.75
C ALA A 142 -20.67 2.81 9.76
N ASP A 143 -20.94 2.01 10.79
CA ASP A 143 -20.02 1.69 11.88
C ASP A 143 -19.34 0.32 11.71
N TYR A 144 -19.15 -0.09 10.47
CA TYR A 144 -18.54 -1.37 10.08
C TYR A 144 -17.71 -1.25 8.81
N ILE A 145 -16.91 -2.26 8.56
CA ILE A 145 -16.35 -2.56 7.24
C ILE A 145 -16.98 -3.83 6.69
N ASN A 146 -17.02 -3.95 5.36
CA ASN A 146 -17.44 -5.18 4.69
C ASN A 146 -16.24 -6.13 4.53
N VAL A 147 -16.48 -7.43 4.72
CA VAL A 147 -15.55 -8.48 4.34
C VAL A 147 -16.19 -9.28 3.23
N LEU A 148 -15.59 -9.23 2.03
CA LEU A 148 -16.11 -9.87 0.83
C LEU A 148 -15.31 -11.12 0.48
N ASP A 149 -15.96 -12.10 -0.16
CA ASP A 149 -15.25 -13.16 -0.87
C ASP A 149 -14.55 -12.54 -2.09
N ALA A 150 -13.23 -12.64 -2.12
CA ALA A 150 -12.43 -12.01 -3.16
C ALA A 150 -12.62 -12.62 -4.56
N LEU A 151 -13.10 -13.86 -4.66
CA LEU A 151 -13.32 -14.54 -5.95
C LEU A 151 -14.67 -14.20 -6.58
N THR A 152 -15.68 -13.89 -5.75
CA THR A 152 -17.07 -13.66 -6.23
C THR A 152 -17.56 -12.23 -6.02
N GLY A 153 -16.94 -11.49 -5.09
CA GLY A 153 -17.38 -10.17 -4.64
C GLY A 153 -18.60 -10.20 -3.70
N ASP A 154 -19.02 -11.38 -3.25
CA ASP A 154 -20.17 -11.52 -2.35
C ASP A 154 -19.81 -11.15 -0.93
N LEU A 155 -20.75 -10.54 -0.19
CA LEU A 155 -20.58 -10.20 1.21
C LEU A 155 -20.50 -11.49 2.05
N VAL A 156 -19.39 -11.65 2.76
CA VAL A 156 -19.20 -12.75 3.73
C VAL A 156 -19.70 -12.34 5.10
N ARG A 157 -19.28 -11.15 5.57
CA ARG A 157 -19.63 -10.63 6.89
C ARG A 157 -19.31 -9.15 7.04
N LYS A 158 -19.72 -8.56 8.15
CA LYS A 158 -19.39 -7.19 8.56
C LYS A 158 -18.62 -7.23 9.87
N VAL A 159 -17.62 -6.34 10.02
CA VAL A 159 -16.89 -6.15 11.28
C VAL A 159 -17.21 -4.75 11.80
N TYR A 160 -17.78 -4.68 13.01
CA TYR A 160 -18.29 -3.44 13.60
C TYR A 160 -17.28 -2.81 14.55
N PHE A 161 -17.08 -1.48 14.46
CA PHE A 161 -16.21 -0.70 15.37
C PHE A 161 -16.56 0.80 15.42
N SER A 162 -16.36 1.58 14.37
CA SER A 162 -16.60 3.01 14.35
C SER A 162 -17.04 3.47 12.96
N LYS A 163 -17.67 4.63 12.90
CA LYS A 163 -18.15 5.27 11.67
C LYS A 163 -17.03 5.83 10.82
N ARG A 164 -17.34 6.14 9.55
CA ARG A 164 -16.45 6.82 8.62
C ARG A 164 -15.13 6.08 8.42
N SER A 165 -15.23 4.75 8.23
CA SER A 165 -14.06 3.89 7.96
C SER A 165 -13.36 4.34 6.68
N HIS A 166 -12.03 4.52 6.75
CA HIS A 166 -11.25 5.15 5.69
C HIS A 166 -10.21 4.18 5.10
N ASP A 167 -9.02 4.12 5.69
CA ASP A 167 -7.93 3.31 5.18
C ASP A 167 -7.89 1.94 5.86
N THR A 168 -7.76 0.89 5.05
CA THR A 168 -7.60 -0.49 5.52
C THR A 168 -6.28 -1.05 5.02
N LEU A 169 -5.51 -1.68 5.91
CA LEU A 169 -4.29 -2.36 5.57
C LEU A 169 -4.28 -3.75 6.20
N TYR A 170 -3.98 -4.76 5.39
CA TYR A 170 -3.76 -6.11 5.87
C TYR A 170 -2.26 -6.43 5.70
N PRO A 171 -1.46 -6.46 6.79
CA PRO A 171 -0.04 -6.75 6.71
C PRO A 171 0.24 -8.22 6.38
N LEU A 172 1.49 -8.57 6.19
CA LEU A 172 1.90 -9.96 5.95
C LEU A 172 1.58 -10.88 7.14
N SER A 173 1.55 -10.32 8.34
CA SER A 173 1.18 -11.01 9.59
C SER A 173 0.56 -10.02 10.57
N GLY A 174 -0.23 -10.52 11.52
CA GLY A 174 -0.87 -9.69 12.55
C GLY A 174 -2.30 -9.29 12.20
N PRO A 175 -2.85 -8.26 12.88
CA PRO A 175 -4.21 -7.81 12.69
C PRO A 175 -4.41 -7.03 11.39
N VAL A 176 -5.65 -6.86 10.98
CA VAL A 176 -6.03 -5.87 9.96
C VAL A 176 -6.08 -4.50 10.65
N PHE A 177 -5.41 -3.53 10.06
CA PHE A 177 -5.38 -2.15 10.54
C PHE A 177 -6.47 -1.33 9.86
N GLN A 178 -7.11 -0.45 10.64
CA GLN A 178 -8.20 0.37 10.15
C GLN A 178 -8.19 1.74 10.82
N THR A 179 -8.32 2.81 10.03
CA THR A 179 -8.57 4.17 10.53
C THR A 179 -9.98 4.63 10.24
N THR A 180 -10.42 5.66 10.95
CA THR A 180 -11.71 6.33 10.73
C THR A 180 -11.54 7.84 10.70
N LYS A 181 -12.46 8.54 10.04
CA LYS A 181 -12.53 10.00 10.00
C LYS A 181 -13.60 10.56 10.97
N ALA A 182 -13.99 9.77 11.97
CA ALA A 182 -14.99 10.18 12.93
C ALA A 182 -14.52 11.35 13.81
N GLU A 183 -15.39 12.34 14.01
CA GLU A 183 -15.09 13.58 14.75
C GLU A 183 -15.55 13.52 16.22
N ASP A 184 -16.14 12.40 16.63
CA ASP A 184 -16.63 12.14 17.98
C ASP A 184 -15.56 11.67 18.97
N GLY A 185 -14.28 11.74 18.57
CA GLY A 185 -13.12 11.27 19.32
C GLY A 185 -12.70 9.85 18.95
N SER A 186 -13.54 9.04 18.33
CA SER A 186 -13.18 7.69 17.90
C SER A 186 -12.18 7.69 16.72
N GLY A 187 -12.11 8.78 15.94
CA GLY A 187 -11.11 8.96 14.90
C GLY A 187 -9.67 9.13 15.40
N ASN A 188 -9.48 9.30 16.71
CA ASN A 188 -8.16 9.40 17.32
C ASN A 188 -7.55 8.04 17.71
N TYR A 189 -8.15 6.94 17.24
CA TYR A 189 -7.68 5.58 17.52
C TYR A 189 -7.42 4.81 16.23
N MET A 190 -6.35 4.02 16.23
CA MET A 190 -6.14 2.96 15.26
C MET A 190 -6.88 1.71 15.74
N TYR A 191 -7.72 1.14 14.89
CA TYR A 191 -8.44 -0.10 15.15
C TYR A 191 -7.66 -1.28 14.60
N LEU A 192 -7.57 -2.34 15.40
CA LEU A 192 -6.86 -3.58 15.11
C LEU A 192 -7.89 -4.71 15.12
N ILE A 193 -8.13 -5.30 13.96
CA ILE A 193 -9.12 -6.38 13.78
C ILE A 193 -8.37 -7.71 13.73
N ASP A 194 -8.66 -8.62 14.63
CA ASP A 194 -8.17 -10.01 14.55
C ASP A 194 -8.88 -10.73 13.39
N PRO A 195 -8.14 -11.16 12.34
CA PRO A 195 -8.78 -11.74 11.17
C PRO A 195 -9.40 -13.11 11.38
N THR A 196 -9.15 -13.73 12.54
CA THR A 196 -9.68 -15.07 12.88
C THR A 196 -10.98 -15.00 13.67
N SER A 197 -11.05 -14.05 14.61
CA SER A 197 -12.20 -13.92 15.53
C SER A 197 -13.09 -12.72 15.23
N ASP A 198 -12.65 -11.80 14.34
CA ASP A 198 -13.24 -10.48 14.08
C ASP A 198 -13.31 -9.57 15.33
N SER A 199 -12.59 -9.93 16.40
CA SER A 199 -12.50 -9.08 17.58
C SER A 199 -11.73 -7.81 17.26
N VAL A 200 -12.21 -6.68 17.79
CA VAL A 200 -11.62 -5.37 17.54
C VAL A 200 -10.99 -4.84 18.82
N SER A 201 -9.73 -4.47 18.74
CA SER A 201 -9.02 -3.70 19.75
C SER A 201 -8.57 -2.37 19.17
N GLN A 202 -8.04 -1.48 20.00
CA GLN A 202 -7.59 -0.16 19.55
C GLN A 202 -6.33 0.28 20.26
N ILE A 203 -5.54 1.12 19.57
CA ILE A 203 -4.39 1.82 20.14
C ILE A 203 -4.58 3.33 19.98
N GLY A 204 -4.20 4.09 20.99
CA GLY A 204 -4.40 5.53 21.08
C GLY A 204 -4.67 5.97 22.54
N PRO A 205 -5.15 7.19 22.78
CA PRO A 205 -5.49 8.16 21.73
C PRO A 205 -4.24 8.81 21.12
N TYR A 206 -4.30 9.05 19.82
CA TYR A 206 -3.38 9.95 19.12
C TYR A 206 -3.79 11.41 19.37
N ALA A 207 -2.91 12.35 18.97
CA ALA A 207 -3.14 13.77 19.21
C ALA A 207 -4.31 14.40 18.42
N GLY A 208 -4.83 13.70 17.42
CA GLY A 208 -5.96 14.12 16.59
C GLY A 208 -6.47 12.99 15.72
N ILE A 209 -7.40 13.29 14.81
CA ILE A 209 -7.97 12.32 13.87
C ILE A 209 -6.86 11.77 12.98
N LEU A 210 -6.83 10.43 12.82
CA LEU A 210 -5.84 9.74 12.01
C LEU A 210 -6.11 9.95 10.52
N GLY A 211 -5.03 10.26 9.79
CA GLY A 211 -4.97 10.22 8.35
C GLY A 211 -4.48 8.88 7.83
N PRO A 212 -3.96 8.84 6.58
CA PRO A 212 -3.24 7.69 6.06
C PRO A 212 -2.06 7.30 6.96
N TYR A 213 -1.75 6.02 6.95
CA TYR A 213 -0.74 5.42 7.82
C TYR A 213 0.03 4.33 7.06
N ALA A 214 1.14 3.91 7.62
CA ALA A 214 1.88 2.73 7.18
C ALA A 214 2.36 1.91 8.38
N VAL A 215 2.57 0.62 8.15
CA VAL A 215 2.95 -0.36 9.17
C VAL A 215 4.25 -1.01 8.76
N ASP A 216 5.18 -1.26 9.69
CA ASP A 216 6.40 -2.02 9.41
C ASP A 216 6.09 -3.50 9.12
N SER A 217 7.03 -4.25 8.52
CA SER A 217 6.83 -5.65 8.13
C SER A 217 6.56 -6.58 9.30
N ALA A 218 7.04 -6.22 10.49
CA ALA A 218 6.82 -6.97 11.72
C ALA A 218 5.48 -6.66 12.38
N SER A 219 4.68 -5.73 11.85
CA SER A 219 3.44 -5.23 12.46
C SER A 219 3.65 -4.74 13.89
N ARG A 220 4.79 -4.11 14.14
CA ARG A 220 5.17 -3.57 15.44
C ARG A 220 5.00 -2.06 15.52
N TYR A 221 5.43 -1.33 14.50
CA TYR A 221 5.35 0.12 14.46
C TYR A 221 4.35 0.59 13.42
N VAL A 222 3.52 1.54 13.81
CA VAL A 222 2.56 2.20 12.92
C VAL A 222 2.89 3.68 12.87
N VAL A 223 3.18 4.19 11.69
CA VAL A 223 3.36 5.61 11.42
C VAL A 223 2.07 6.21 10.91
N ASN A 224 1.63 7.32 11.50
CA ASN A 224 0.34 7.92 11.18
C ASN A 224 0.48 9.42 10.89
N ASN A 225 -0.21 9.88 9.86
CA ASN A 225 -0.58 11.29 9.76
C ASN A 225 -1.66 11.59 10.80
N VAL A 226 -1.57 12.74 11.42
CA VAL A 226 -2.51 13.17 12.47
C VAL A 226 -2.98 14.59 12.16
N THR A 227 -4.29 14.80 12.14
CA THR A 227 -4.87 16.12 11.87
C THR A 227 -4.35 17.14 12.87
N GLY A 228 -3.89 18.29 12.36
CA GLY A 228 -3.33 19.37 13.17
C GLY A 228 -1.83 19.24 13.47
N LEU A 229 -1.16 18.17 13.00
CA LEU A 229 0.26 17.94 13.21
C LEU A 229 1.03 18.06 11.87
N TRP A 230 1.98 18.99 11.80
CA TRP A 230 3.03 18.94 10.80
C TRP A 230 4.10 17.95 11.26
N GLY A 231 3.99 16.72 10.72
CA GLY A 231 4.81 15.59 11.13
C GLY A 231 4.00 14.30 11.19
N MET A 232 4.40 13.40 12.06
CA MET A 232 3.73 12.11 12.25
C MET A 232 3.75 11.68 13.71
N GLN A 233 2.87 10.75 14.04
CA GLN A 233 2.96 9.98 15.28
C GLN A 233 3.27 8.52 14.98
N VAL A 234 4.17 7.93 15.77
CA VAL A 234 4.57 6.53 15.65
C VAL A 234 4.12 5.79 16.91
N ALA A 235 3.31 4.76 16.74
CA ALA A 235 2.90 3.88 17.82
C ALA A 235 3.72 2.58 17.83
N ASP A 236 4.25 2.18 18.97
CA ASP A 236 4.77 0.84 19.23
C ASP A 236 3.63 -0.04 19.75
N LEU A 237 3.15 -0.95 18.94
CA LEU A 237 2.01 -1.84 19.26
C LEU A 237 2.31 -2.79 20.41
N LYS A 238 3.58 -3.09 20.66
CA LYS A 238 3.99 -3.96 21.77
C LYS A 238 3.87 -3.28 23.13
N THR A 239 4.17 -1.97 23.18
CA THR A 239 4.22 -1.21 24.44
C THR A 239 3.05 -0.27 24.61
N GLY A 240 2.31 0.03 23.53
CA GLY A 240 1.27 1.06 23.49
C GLY A 240 1.81 2.49 23.50
N LYS A 241 3.14 2.68 23.47
CA LYS A 241 3.76 4.01 23.49
C LYS A 241 3.59 4.69 22.13
N ILE A 242 3.19 5.96 22.14
CA ILE A 242 3.10 6.81 20.96
C ILE A 242 4.13 7.94 21.10
N VAL A 243 4.95 8.12 20.07
CA VAL A 243 5.91 9.22 19.97
C VAL A 243 5.51 10.17 18.84
N THR A 244 5.84 11.46 19.01
CA THR A 244 5.54 12.50 18.01
C THR A 244 6.85 12.98 17.38
N ALA A 245 6.89 13.00 16.06
CA ALA A 245 7.94 13.62 15.27
C ALA A 245 7.35 14.80 14.50
N SER A 246 7.90 16.01 14.72
CA SER A 246 7.38 17.25 14.17
C SER A 246 8.34 17.88 13.18
N ILE A 247 7.79 18.54 12.16
CA ILE A 247 8.49 19.37 11.19
C ILE A 247 8.48 20.80 11.72
N ALA A 248 9.63 21.29 12.21
CA ALA A 248 9.71 22.63 12.80
C ALA A 248 9.60 23.76 11.76
N ASP A 249 10.16 23.54 10.57
CA ASP A 249 10.16 24.50 9.48
C ASP A 249 9.20 24.03 8.38
N HIS A 250 7.94 24.45 8.50
CA HIS A 250 6.84 24.13 7.59
C HIS A 250 6.16 25.41 7.08
N PRO A 251 5.47 25.36 5.94
CA PRO A 251 4.71 26.51 5.46
C PRO A 251 3.70 27.01 6.49
N PRO A 252 3.46 28.34 6.58
CA PRO A 252 2.41 28.87 7.43
C PRO A 252 1.04 28.44 6.91
N GLY A 253 0.10 28.14 7.81
CA GLY A 253 -1.25 27.75 7.48
C GLY A 253 -1.63 26.38 8.04
N ASN A 254 -2.65 25.76 7.47
CA ASN A 254 -3.28 24.56 8.01
C ASN A 254 -2.28 23.43 8.30
N ALA A 255 -2.02 23.23 9.57
CA ALA A 255 -1.40 22.00 10.04
C ALA A 255 -2.32 20.83 9.72
N GLY A 256 -1.79 19.78 9.10
CA GLY A 256 -2.54 18.54 8.94
C GLY A 256 -3.02 18.24 7.54
N LEU A 257 -2.35 18.76 6.54
CA LEU A 257 -2.53 18.37 5.15
C LEU A 257 -1.41 17.42 4.66
N LEU A 258 -0.70 16.77 5.58
CA LEU A 258 0.13 15.62 5.25
C LEU A 258 -0.78 14.42 5.00
N HIS A 259 -0.53 13.68 3.92
CA HIS A 259 -1.45 12.63 3.49
C HIS A 259 -0.74 11.30 3.22
N GLY A 260 -0.24 11.05 2.01
CA GLY A 260 0.41 9.79 1.73
C GLY A 260 1.63 9.55 2.62
N ILE A 261 1.76 8.37 3.16
CA ILE A 261 2.86 7.96 4.00
C ILE A 261 3.21 6.51 3.70
N GLY A 262 4.48 6.21 3.51
CA GLY A 262 4.93 4.86 3.19
C GLY A 262 6.30 4.57 3.81
N TRP A 263 6.51 3.33 4.26
CA TRP A 263 7.80 2.78 4.62
C TRP A 263 8.54 2.35 3.36
N THR A 264 9.86 2.64 3.31
CA THR A 264 10.72 1.94 2.35
C THR A 264 10.76 0.45 2.67
N PRO A 265 10.85 -0.46 1.69
CA PRO A 265 10.88 -1.91 1.93
C PRO A 265 12.02 -2.40 2.81
N ASP A 266 13.13 -1.64 2.92
CA ASP A 266 14.23 -1.89 3.85
C ASP A 266 14.00 -1.31 5.25
N GLU A 267 12.86 -0.65 5.45
CA GLU A 267 12.41 -0.01 6.70
C GLU A 267 13.35 1.08 7.24
N SER A 268 14.30 1.54 6.44
CA SER A 268 15.24 2.59 6.86
C SER A 268 14.62 3.99 6.84
N GLU A 269 13.57 4.20 6.02
CA GLU A 269 12.94 5.50 5.84
C GLU A 269 11.41 5.40 5.80
N VAL A 270 10.78 6.51 6.17
CA VAL A 270 9.38 6.80 5.86
C VAL A 270 9.34 8.05 5.00
N TRP A 271 8.59 7.97 3.90
CA TRP A 271 8.31 9.12 3.06
C TRP A 271 6.88 9.57 3.29
N GLN A 272 6.72 10.87 3.49
CA GLN A 272 5.44 11.50 3.83
C GLN A 272 5.15 12.64 2.85
N SER A 273 4.02 12.55 2.16
CA SER A 273 3.60 13.55 1.20
C SER A 273 2.86 14.72 1.86
N SER A 274 3.00 15.89 1.25
CA SER A 274 2.21 17.06 1.62
C SER A 274 1.21 17.37 0.52
N THR A 275 -0.05 17.61 0.91
CA THR A 275 -1.12 17.95 -0.03
C THR A 275 -1.20 19.47 -0.29
N TRP A 276 -1.97 19.82 -1.33
CA TRP A 276 -2.37 21.18 -1.69
C TRP A 276 -1.22 22.09 -2.13
N ASN A 277 -0.75 23.00 -1.29
CA ASN A 277 0.15 24.07 -1.71
C ASN A 277 1.61 23.88 -1.26
N ASP A 278 1.95 22.71 -0.77
CA ASP A 278 3.31 22.37 -0.37
C ASP A 278 3.87 21.25 -1.25
N PRO A 279 4.59 21.57 -2.32
CA PRO A 279 5.10 20.59 -3.28
C PRO A 279 6.35 19.89 -2.74
N GLN A 280 6.25 19.25 -1.59
CA GLN A 280 7.36 18.58 -0.93
C GLN A 280 7.01 17.19 -0.45
N ILE A 281 8.05 16.35 -0.39
CA ILE A 281 8.07 15.07 0.33
C ILE A 281 9.01 15.21 1.50
N TYR A 282 8.57 14.77 2.66
CA TYR A 282 9.34 14.70 3.89
C TYR A 282 9.86 13.29 4.10
N ILE A 283 11.17 13.13 4.16
CA ILE A 283 11.84 11.84 4.35
C ILE A 283 12.37 11.76 5.77
N TRP A 284 11.95 10.75 6.48
CA TRP A 284 12.29 10.47 7.86
C TRP A 284 13.24 9.28 7.96
N ASP A 285 14.29 9.40 8.75
CA ASP A 285 15.13 8.29 9.19
C ASP A 285 14.38 7.49 10.26
N MET A 286 14.13 6.22 10.00
CA MET A 286 13.34 5.31 10.83
C MET A 286 14.16 4.17 11.43
N ARG A 287 15.48 4.20 11.33
CA ARG A 287 16.36 3.19 11.93
C ARG A 287 16.14 3.03 13.45
N ASP A 288 15.66 4.07 14.10
CA ASP A 288 15.01 4.01 15.41
C ASP A 288 13.59 4.57 15.28
N ALA A 289 12.61 3.69 15.11
CA ALA A 289 11.20 4.08 14.99
C ALA A 289 10.64 4.76 16.26
N THR A 290 11.33 4.65 17.39
CA THR A 290 10.95 5.33 18.65
C THR A 290 11.50 6.75 18.75
N ALA A 291 12.37 7.16 17.83
CA ALA A 291 12.98 8.47 17.75
C ALA A 291 13.22 8.89 16.28
N PRO A 292 12.15 8.98 15.45
CA PRO A 292 12.30 9.31 14.04
C PRO A 292 12.87 10.72 13.84
N VAL A 293 13.75 10.85 12.84
CA VAL A 293 14.44 12.11 12.54
C VAL A 293 14.15 12.56 11.11
N LEU A 294 13.72 13.80 10.92
CA LEU A 294 13.57 14.38 9.59
C LEU A 294 14.94 14.45 8.90
N LYS A 295 15.11 13.64 7.86
CA LYS A 295 16.38 13.51 7.13
C LYS A 295 16.47 14.49 5.97
N ARG A 296 15.37 14.69 5.25
CA ARG A 296 15.37 15.49 4.02
C ARG A 296 13.96 15.98 3.66
N LYS A 297 13.92 17.10 2.96
CA LYS A 297 12.76 17.59 2.21
C LYS A 297 13.09 17.53 0.72
N LEU A 298 12.21 16.97 -0.10
CA LEU A 298 12.36 16.91 -1.55
C LEU A 298 11.28 17.77 -2.20
N ALA A 299 11.69 18.73 -3.02
CA ALA A 299 10.77 19.49 -3.83
C ALA A 299 10.30 18.65 -5.03
N LEU A 300 8.99 18.67 -5.28
CA LEU A 300 8.37 18.02 -6.43
C LEU A 300 8.50 18.88 -7.68
N LYS A 301 8.83 18.27 -8.81
CA LYS A 301 8.90 18.96 -10.11
C LYS A 301 7.56 19.48 -10.59
N SER A 302 6.47 18.85 -10.16
CA SER A 302 5.10 19.28 -10.47
C SER A 302 4.78 20.69 -9.96
N GLY A 303 5.51 21.17 -8.92
CA GLY A 303 5.19 22.42 -8.23
C GLY A 303 3.88 22.39 -7.45
N HIS A 304 3.23 21.22 -7.36
CA HIS A 304 1.96 21.01 -6.65
C HIS A 304 2.13 19.96 -5.55
N GLY A 305 1.29 20.02 -4.53
CA GLY A 305 1.25 19.01 -3.47
C GLY A 305 0.90 17.63 -4.01
N SER A 306 1.29 16.61 -3.28
CA SER A 306 1.08 15.21 -3.60
C SER A 306 0.12 14.54 -2.62
N HIS A 307 -0.49 13.44 -3.04
CA HIS A 307 -1.52 12.78 -2.25
C HIS A 307 -1.06 11.43 -1.69
N TRP A 308 -0.25 10.67 -2.46
CA TRP A 308 0.17 9.34 -2.04
C TRP A 308 1.65 9.06 -2.33
N VAL A 309 2.22 8.11 -1.57
CA VAL A 309 3.57 7.58 -1.77
C VAL A 309 3.50 6.06 -1.76
N THR A 310 4.04 5.43 -2.80
CA THR A 310 4.11 3.97 -2.93
C THR A 310 5.52 3.56 -3.35
N PHE A 311 5.99 2.41 -2.90
CA PHE A 311 7.30 1.88 -3.25
C PHE A 311 7.19 0.61 -4.08
N THR A 312 8.22 0.35 -4.90
CA THR A 312 8.43 -0.95 -5.50
C THR A 312 8.72 -2.02 -4.45
N ILE A 313 8.48 -3.27 -4.78
CA ILE A 313 8.76 -4.42 -3.89
C ILE A 313 10.24 -4.46 -3.48
N LYS A 314 11.16 -4.14 -4.43
CA LYS A 314 12.61 -4.07 -4.17
C LYS A 314 13.05 -2.81 -3.45
N GLY A 315 12.20 -1.78 -3.34
CA GLY A 315 12.56 -0.50 -2.76
C GLY A 315 13.56 0.32 -3.58
N ASP A 316 13.66 0.05 -4.88
CA ASP A 316 14.51 0.81 -5.81
C ASP A 316 13.83 2.09 -6.30
N TYR A 317 12.50 2.10 -6.39
CA TYR A 317 11.74 3.28 -6.78
C TYR A 317 10.65 3.63 -5.77
N GLY A 318 10.44 4.95 -5.59
CA GLY A 318 9.29 5.54 -4.93
C GLY A 318 8.44 6.33 -5.93
N TYR A 319 7.14 6.16 -5.86
CA TYR A 319 6.15 6.83 -6.68
C TYR A 319 5.42 7.86 -5.83
N VAL A 320 5.50 9.12 -6.23
CA VAL A 320 4.83 10.23 -5.54
C VAL A 320 3.68 10.69 -6.41
N ALA A 321 2.49 10.30 -6.01
CA ALA A 321 1.27 10.56 -6.76
C ALA A 321 0.79 12.00 -6.58
N PRO A 322 0.22 12.63 -7.62
CA PRO A 322 -0.35 13.97 -7.53
C PRO A 322 -1.57 13.98 -6.62
N ASN A 323 -2.01 15.17 -6.25
CA ASN A 323 -3.25 15.34 -5.50
C ASN A 323 -4.44 14.79 -6.31
N LYS A 324 -5.38 14.18 -5.61
CA LYS A 324 -6.62 13.60 -6.15
C LYS A 324 -7.29 14.56 -7.14
N HIS A 325 -7.70 14.02 -8.27
CA HIS A 325 -8.28 14.78 -9.38
C HIS A 325 -7.34 15.75 -10.09
N SER A 326 -6.05 15.73 -9.80
CA SER A 326 -5.04 16.49 -10.56
C SER A 326 -4.82 15.84 -11.92
N GLU A 327 -4.57 16.67 -12.94
CA GLU A 327 -4.06 16.23 -14.23
C GLU A 327 -2.53 16.08 -14.24
N SER A 328 -1.88 16.36 -13.12
CA SER A 328 -0.44 16.21 -12.95
C SER A 328 -0.02 14.75 -12.98
N GLU A 329 1.18 14.50 -13.44
CA GLU A 329 1.77 13.17 -13.50
C GLU A 329 2.29 12.72 -12.13
N THR A 330 2.40 11.40 -11.95
CA THR A 330 3.07 10.77 -10.80
C THR A 330 4.58 10.86 -11.00
N GLU A 331 5.29 11.42 -10.02
CA GLU A 331 6.75 11.54 -10.09
C GLU A 331 7.42 10.27 -9.57
N VAL A 332 8.42 9.81 -10.34
CA VAL A 332 9.20 8.60 -10.04
C VAL A 332 10.55 9.00 -9.47
N PHE A 333 10.88 8.48 -8.30
CA PHE A 333 12.16 8.70 -7.65
C PHE A 333 12.96 7.41 -7.55
N ASP A 334 14.27 7.50 -7.74
CA ASP A 334 15.21 6.50 -7.22
C ASP A 334 15.17 6.59 -5.69
N ALA A 335 14.70 5.56 -5.02
CA ALA A 335 14.44 5.61 -3.57
C ALA A 335 15.72 5.64 -2.73
N ARG A 336 16.87 5.22 -3.27
CA ARG A 336 18.15 5.23 -2.56
C ARG A 336 18.85 6.59 -2.65
N THR A 337 18.81 7.22 -3.82
CA THR A 337 19.47 8.52 -4.07
C THR A 337 18.55 9.70 -3.82
N HIS A 338 17.24 9.47 -3.78
CA HIS A 338 16.18 10.46 -3.74
C HIS A 338 16.14 11.36 -5.00
N ALA A 339 16.73 10.92 -6.09
CA ALA A 339 16.71 11.64 -7.34
C ALA A 339 15.40 11.38 -8.10
N SER A 340 14.76 12.44 -8.60
CA SER A 340 13.65 12.29 -9.53
C SER A 340 14.17 11.79 -10.88
N VAL A 341 13.70 10.62 -11.30
CA VAL A 341 14.17 9.90 -12.49
C VAL A 341 13.18 9.88 -13.64
N GLY A 342 11.92 10.24 -13.40
CA GLY A 342 10.90 10.24 -14.44
C GLY A 342 9.52 10.67 -13.97
N MET A 343 8.59 10.67 -14.91
CA MET A 343 7.17 10.92 -14.68
C MET A 343 6.36 9.83 -15.38
N ILE A 344 5.24 9.44 -14.80
CA ILE A 344 4.25 8.53 -15.41
C ILE A 344 2.86 9.16 -15.30
N GLY A 345 1.86 8.56 -15.94
CA GLY A 345 0.49 9.07 -15.92
C GLY A 345 -0.05 9.32 -14.51
N SER A 346 -1.05 10.21 -14.40
CA SER A 346 -1.68 10.58 -13.13
C SER A 346 -2.34 9.38 -12.46
N SER A 347 -1.78 8.91 -11.34
CA SER A 347 -2.34 7.80 -10.55
C SER A 347 -1.88 7.91 -9.10
N GLU A 348 -2.79 7.74 -8.17
CA GLU A 348 -2.49 7.56 -6.73
C GLU A 348 -2.70 6.10 -6.28
N ASP A 349 -3.44 5.32 -7.06
CA ASP A 349 -3.78 3.93 -6.80
C ASP A 349 -2.93 3.05 -7.69
N LEU A 350 -1.74 2.71 -7.23
CA LEU A 350 -0.75 1.95 -7.99
C LEU A 350 -0.03 0.92 -7.12
N LEU A 351 0.38 -0.18 -7.74
CA LEU A 351 1.19 -1.22 -7.10
C LEU A 351 1.98 -2.02 -8.14
N GLU A 352 3.05 -2.66 -7.69
CA GLU A 352 3.87 -3.56 -8.50
C GLU A 352 3.28 -4.96 -8.53
N ILE A 353 3.33 -5.61 -9.70
CA ILE A 353 3.02 -7.03 -9.89
C ILE A 353 4.16 -7.64 -10.69
N ASP A 354 4.78 -8.68 -10.14
CA ASP A 354 5.89 -9.39 -10.77
C ASP A 354 5.43 -10.69 -11.40
N PHE A 355 6.04 -11.00 -12.54
CA PHE A 355 5.76 -12.20 -13.30
C PHE A 355 7.05 -12.99 -13.57
N ALA A 356 6.97 -14.31 -13.44
CA ALA A 356 7.98 -15.22 -13.95
C ALA A 356 7.30 -16.32 -14.78
N ALA A 357 7.84 -16.60 -15.94
CA ALA A 357 7.25 -17.54 -16.92
C ALA A 357 5.75 -17.27 -17.19
N GLY A 358 5.35 -15.98 -17.22
CA GLY A 358 3.98 -15.55 -17.47
C GLY A 358 3.01 -15.75 -16.31
N LYS A 359 3.47 -16.13 -15.13
CA LYS A 359 2.64 -16.27 -13.92
C LYS A 359 2.99 -15.19 -12.92
N VAL A 360 1.99 -14.68 -12.18
CA VAL A 360 2.22 -13.78 -11.06
C VAL A 360 3.01 -14.49 -9.97
N THR A 361 4.08 -13.87 -9.50
CA THR A 361 4.97 -14.41 -8.45
C THR A 361 4.91 -13.60 -7.17
N GLN A 362 4.76 -12.28 -7.31
CA GLN A 362 4.69 -11.35 -6.19
C GLN A 362 3.77 -10.19 -6.54
N VAL A 363 3.18 -9.56 -5.53
CA VAL A 363 2.48 -8.30 -5.64
C VAL A 363 2.96 -7.35 -4.55
N GLY A 364 3.10 -6.10 -4.90
CA GLY A 364 3.33 -5.02 -3.97
C GLY A 364 2.05 -4.62 -3.25
N ASP A 365 2.20 -3.65 -2.39
CA ASP A 365 1.10 -3.02 -1.67
C ASP A 365 1.12 -1.52 -1.91
N GLN A 366 -0.06 -0.91 -1.99
CA GLN A 366 -0.18 0.54 -2.18
C GLN A 366 0.53 1.34 -1.06
N TYR A 367 0.66 0.76 0.12
CA TYR A 367 1.33 1.36 1.29
C TYR A 367 2.85 1.11 1.33
N GLY A 368 3.39 0.33 0.41
CA GLY A 368 4.82 0.06 0.30
C GLY A 368 5.38 -0.97 1.28
N ILE A 369 4.56 -1.72 1.98
CA ILE A 369 4.98 -2.64 3.06
C ILE A 369 5.31 -4.06 2.60
N GLY A 370 5.88 -4.23 1.44
CA GLY A 370 6.40 -5.53 1.06
C GLY A 370 5.59 -6.29 0.04
N ARG A 371 5.69 -7.60 0.09
CA ARG A 371 5.31 -8.55 -0.99
C ARG A 371 4.18 -9.45 -0.53
N ARG A 372 3.32 -9.75 -1.45
CA ARG A 372 2.24 -10.73 -1.26
C ARG A 372 2.18 -11.71 -2.41
#